data_faccb7674f93bc9aa8bec463ca234cbc
#
_entry.id   faccb7674f93bc9aa8bec463ca234cbc
#
_cell.length_a   1.000
_cell.length_b   1.000
_cell.length_c   1.000
_cell.angle_alpha   90.00
_cell.angle_beta   90.00
_cell.angle_gamma   90.00
#
_symmetry.space_group_name_H-M   'P 1'
#
loop_
_entity.id
_entity.type
_entity.pdbx_description
1 polymer ?
#
loop_
_entity_poly.entity_id
_entity_poly.type
_entity_poly.pdbx_seq_one_letter_code
_entity_poly.pdbx_strand_id
1 'polypeptide(L)'
;MALENKLGLKNSADLAREEERISKKKAAELFEKGILDNLPVGKFSTLQAIHKYLFEDIYDFVGALRTVNIAKGNFRFVPLMYLQAALKNIDKMPQSNFDEIVEKYVEMNIAHPFREGNGRSTRIWLDHILKNEIGRVVDWSKVDKEDYLLAMERSPIKDVEIKVLLKGALTDEINSREVYMKGIDHSYYYEGYTTFKTEEL
;
A
#
# COMPACT_ATOMS: atom_id res chain seq x y z
N MET A 1 -17.99 -15.09 -5.24
CA MET A 1 -18.71 -14.56 -4.05
C MET A 1 -17.89 -13.39 -3.50
N ALA A 2 -18.50 -12.26 -3.25
CA ALA A 2 -17.80 -11.09 -2.70
C ALA A 2 -17.35 -11.33 -1.25
N LEU A 3 -16.30 -10.61 -0.80
CA LEU A 3 -15.94 -10.55 0.61
C LEU A 3 -17.10 -9.95 1.42
N GLU A 4 -17.21 -10.38 2.68
CA GLU A 4 -18.15 -9.79 3.62
C GLU A 4 -17.87 -8.29 3.77
N ASN A 5 -18.91 -7.46 3.59
CA ASN A 5 -18.75 -6.01 3.52
C ASN A 5 -19.98 -5.28 4.10
N LYS A 6 -19.75 -4.07 4.57
CA LYS A 6 -20.78 -3.22 5.17
C LYS A 6 -21.82 -2.69 4.17
N LEU A 7 -21.49 -2.75 2.87
CA LEU A 7 -22.38 -2.27 1.80
C LEU A 7 -23.46 -3.26 1.43
N GLY A 8 -23.41 -4.49 1.96
CA GLY A 8 -24.36 -5.56 1.66
C GLY A 8 -24.24 -6.10 0.22
N LEU A 9 -23.15 -5.80 -0.48
CA LEU A 9 -22.93 -6.23 -1.85
C LEU A 9 -22.49 -7.68 -1.91
N LYS A 10 -23.17 -8.48 -2.73
CA LYS A 10 -22.91 -9.93 -2.92
C LYS A 10 -22.16 -10.24 -4.21
N ASN A 11 -22.20 -9.31 -5.17
CA ASN A 11 -21.48 -9.42 -6.43
C ASN A 11 -20.07 -8.85 -6.27
N SER A 12 -19.06 -9.59 -6.69
CA SER A 12 -17.65 -9.16 -6.55
C SER A 12 -17.29 -7.98 -7.44
N ALA A 13 -17.91 -7.85 -8.62
CA ALA A 13 -17.66 -6.71 -9.52
C ALA A 13 -18.28 -5.42 -8.97
N ASP A 14 -19.49 -5.49 -8.40
CA ASP A 14 -20.15 -4.35 -7.77
C ASP A 14 -19.37 -3.90 -6.53
N LEU A 15 -18.90 -4.86 -5.72
CA LEU A 15 -18.06 -4.57 -4.55
C LEU A 15 -16.75 -3.91 -4.98
N ALA A 16 -16.07 -4.43 -5.99
CA ALA A 16 -14.81 -3.88 -6.48
C ALA A 16 -14.98 -2.42 -6.96
N ARG A 17 -16.06 -2.13 -7.65
CA ARG A 17 -16.38 -0.79 -8.14
C ARG A 17 -16.61 0.20 -6.98
N GLU A 18 -17.44 -0.17 -6.00
CA GLU A 18 -17.72 0.70 -4.84
C GLU A 18 -16.49 0.81 -3.91
N GLU A 19 -15.74 -0.26 -3.74
CA GLU A 19 -14.48 -0.24 -3.01
C GLU A 19 -13.48 0.74 -3.64
N GLU A 20 -13.32 0.69 -4.96
CA GLU A 20 -12.47 1.63 -5.69
C GLU A 20 -12.91 3.08 -5.45
N ARG A 21 -14.18 3.38 -5.64
CA ARG A 21 -14.73 4.72 -5.49
C ARG A 21 -14.55 5.27 -4.07
N ILE A 22 -14.96 4.50 -3.07
CA ILE A 22 -14.93 4.93 -1.67
C ILE A 22 -13.48 5.08 -1.18
N SER A 23 -12.64 4.09 -1.42
CA SER A 23 -11.27 4.09 -0.90
C SER A 23 -10.36 5.08 -1.62
N LYS A 24 -10.55 5.35 -2.93
CA LYS A 24 -9.84 6.42 -3.64
C LYS A 24 -10.21 7.80 -3.09
N LYS A 25 -11.48 8.05 -2.80
CA LYS A 25 -11.92 9.28 -2.14
C LYS A 25 -11.25 9.45 -0.78
N LYS A 26 -11.21 8.40 0.02
CA LYS A 26 -10.51 8.39 1.31
C LYS A 26 -8.99 8.60 1.14
N ALA A 27 -8.39 8.05 0.11
CA ALA A 27 -6.98 8.30 -0.20
C ALA A 27 -6.70 9.77 -0.52
N ALA A 28 -7.57 10.43 -1.29
CA ALA A 28 -7.48 11.87 -1.53
C ALA A 28 -7.56 12.67 -0.23
N GLU A 29 -8.48 12.32 0.66
CA GLU A 29 -8.64 12.97 1.97
C GLU A 29 -7.40 12.80 2.87
N LEU A 30 -6.71 11.66 2.83
CA LEU A 30 -5.45 11.48 3.59
C LEU A 30 -4.43 12.57 3.27
N PHE A 31 -4.32 12.92 2.00
CA PHE A 31 -3.42 13.97 1.54
C PHE A 31 -3.97 15.38 1.85
N GLU A 32 -5.20 15.65 1.47
CA GLU A 32 -5.79 16.99 1.54
C GLU A 32 -5.98 17.49 2.98
N LYS A 33 -6.24 16.57 3.90
CA LYS A 33 -6.43 16.88 5.33
C LYS A 33 -5.15 16.73 6.17
N GLY A 34 -4.03 16.33 5.56
CA GLY A 34 -2.76 16.14 6.26
C GLY A 34 -2.82 15.07 7.37
N ILE A 35 -3.65 14.03 7.21
CA ILE A 35 -3.92 13.03 8.26
C ILE A 35 -2.64 12.26 8.64
N LEU A 36 -1.73 12.06 7.68
CA LEU A 36 -0.49 11.30 7.90
C LEU A 36 0.61 12.11 8.60
N ASP A 37 0.51 13.43 8.63
CA ASP A 37 1.62 14.32 9.02
C ASP A 37 2.14 14.09 10.45
N ASN A 38 1.27 13.64 11.36
CA ASN A 38 1.60 13.42 12.77
C ASN A 38 1.69 11.93 13.15
N LEU A 39 1.67 11.02 12.19
CA LEU A 39 1.76 9.59 12.46
C LEU A 39 3.23 9.12 12.54
N PRO A 40 3.54 8.12 13.39
CA PRO A 40 4.89 7.57 13.50
C PRO A 40 5.41 7.04 12.17
N VAL A 41 6.65 7.43 11.80
CA VAL A 41 7.24 7.06 10.52
C VAL A 41 7.77 5.62 10.54
N GLY A 42 7.36 4.82 9.57
CA GLY A 42 7.85 3.46 9.39
C GLY A 42 7.35 2.44 10.41
N LYS A 43 6.28 2.74 11.14
CA LYS A 43 5.67 1.82 12.11
C LYS A 43 4.45 1.11 11.52
N PHE A 44 4.25 -0.13 11.93
CA PHE A 44 3.06 -0.89 11.55
C PHE A 44 1.77 -0.20 12.00
N SER A 45 1.78 0.48 13.16
CA SER A 45 0.63 1.26 13.63
C SER A 45 0.18 2.33 12.63
N THR A 46 1.11 2.94 11.91
CA THR A 46 0.78 3.91 10.85
C THR A 46 0.16 3.21 9.65
N LEU A 47 0.68 2.05 9.24
CA LEU A 47 0.06 1.24 8.18
C LEU A 47 -1.36 0.81 8.57
N GLN A 48 -1.59 0.42 9.82
CA GLN A 48 -2.93 0.11 10.34
C GLN A 48 -3.88 1.31 10.23
N ALA A 49 -3.40 2.51 10.57
CA ALA A 49 -4.19 3.74 10.48
C ALA A 49 -4.55 4.07 9.02
N ILE A 50 -3.61 3.93 8.10
CA ILE A 50 -3.84 4.10 6.65
C ILE A 50 -4.91 3.12 6.17
N HIS A 51 -4.72 1.83 6.43
CA HIS A 51 -5.63 0.78 6.03
C HIS A 51 -7.04 1.00 6.58
N LYS A 52 -7.14 1.33 7.86
CA LYS A 52 -8.42 1.64 8.49
C LYS A 52 -9.11 2.82 7.81
N TYR A 53 -8.41 3.92 7.59
CA TYR A 53 -8.97 5.10 6.96
C TYR A 53 -9.50 4.84 5.55
N LEU A 54 -8.74 4.09 4.73
CA LEU A 54 -9.14 3.77 3.38
C LEU A 54 -10.41 2.90 3.29
N PHE A 55 -10.56 1.94 4.20
CA PHE A 55 -11.51 0.84 4.05
C PHE A 55 -12.57 0.74 5.15
N GLU A 56 -12.60 1.65 6.14
CA GLU A 56 -13.52 1.58 7.29
C GLU A 56 -14.98 1.64 6.92
N ASP A 57 -15.35 2.29 5.82
CA ASP A 57 -16.73 2.38 5.35
C ASP A 57 -17.16 1.11 4.57
N ILE A 58 -16.21 0.21 4.28
CA ILE A 58 -16.43 -0.96 3.42
C ILE A 58 -16.37 -2.27 4.22
N TYR A 59 -15.39 -2.40 5.12
CA TYR A 59 -15.09 -3.65 5.82
C TYR A 59 -15.02 -3.49 7.34
N ASP A 60 -15.37 -4.56 8.07
CA ASP A 60 -15.25 -4.61 9.53
C ASP A 60 -13.84 -5.00 10.00
N PHE A 61 -13.06 -5.69 9.17
CA PHE A 61 -11.71 -6.17 9.52
C PHE A 61 -10.60 -5.13 9.40
N VAL A 62 -10.93 -3.87 9.17
CA VAL A 62 -9.95 -2.80 8.89
C VAL A 62 -8.95 -2.61 10.02
N GLY A 63 -7.68 -2.54 9.66
CA GLY A 63 -6.57 -2.41 10.61
C GLY A 63 -6.28 -3.67 11.43
N ALA A 64 -7.13 -4.70 11.38
CA ALA A 64 -6.92 -5.96 12.07
C ALA A 64 -6.03 -6.90 11.26
N LEU A 65 -5.22 -7.70 11.94
CA LEU A 65 -4.44 -8.75 11.31
C LEU A 65 -5.36 -9.80 10.68
N ARG A 66 -4.98 -10.28 9.50
CA ARG A 66 -5.67 -11.42 8.88
C ARG A 66 -5.67 -12.64 9.80
N THR A 67 -6.69 -13.45 9.68
CA THR A 67 -6.88 -14.69 10.44
C THR A 67 -6.65 -15.95 9.60
N VAL A 68 -6.21 -15.77 8.35
CA VAL A 68 -5.98 -16.85 7.38
C VAL A 68 -4.63 -16.69 6.70
N ASN A 69 -4.05 -17.80 6.23
CA ASN A 69 -2.92 -17.76 5.32
C ASN A 69 -3.37 -17.27 3.95
N ILE A 70 -2.55 -16.44 3.31
CA ILE A 70 -2.82 -15.85 1.99
C ILE A 70 -1.69 -16.22 1.03
N ALA A 71 -2.06 -16.48 -0.22
CA ALA A 71 -1.15 -16.66 -1.34
C ALA A 71 -1.68 -15.89 -2.56
N LYS A 72 -0.80 -15.45 -3.43
CA LYS A 72 -1.14 -14.84 -4.72
C LYS A 72 -0.34 -15.56 -5.81
N GLY A 73 -1.03 -16.35 -6.62
CA GLY A 73 -0.35 -17.26 -7.54
C GLY A 73 0.56 -18.23 -6.77
N ASN A 74 1.83 -18.27 -7.12
CA ASN A 74 2.85 -19.09 -6.46
C ASN A 74 3.51 -18.38 -5.26
N PHE A 75 3.21 -17.09 -5.05
CA PHE A 75 3.77 -16.30 -3.97
C PHE A 75 3.01 -16.59 -2.67
N ARG A 76 3.72 -17.06 -1.65
CA ARG A 76 3.19 -17.28 -0.31
C ARG A 76 3.68 -16.19 0.62
N PHE A 77 2.75 -15.48 1.24
CA PHE A 77 3.05 -14.50 2.27
C PHE A 77 3.41 -15.18 3.59
N VAL A 78 3.90 -14.39 4.54
CA VAL A 78 4.28 -14.89 5.87
C VAL A 78 3.17 -15.77 6.46
N PRO A 79 3.48 -17.00 6.91
CA PRO A 79 2.49 -17.83 7.60
C PRO A 79 1.93 -17.12 8.83
N LEU A 80 0.63 -17.30 9.06
CA LEU A 80 -0.10 -16.60 10.13
C LEU A 80 0.58 -16.70 11.50
N MET A 81 1.11 -17.88 11.81
CA MET A 81 1.81 -18.12 13.09
C MET A 81 3.05 -17.25 13.32
N TYR A 82 3.68 -16.73 12.25
CA TYR A 82 4.87 -15.87 12.33
C TYR A 82 4.57 -14.40 12.10
N LEU A 83 3.32 -14.04 11.75
CA LEU A 83 2.97 -12.70 11.30
C LEU A 83 3.29 -11.63 12.37
N GLN A 84 2.90 -11.84 13.61
CA GLN A 84 3.16 -10.87 14.69
C GLN A 84 4.66 -10.66 14.92
N ALA A 85 5.45 -11.73 14.88
CA ALA A 85 6.90 -11.65 15.03
C ALA A 85 7.54 -10.90 13.86
N ALA A 86 7.08 -11.16 12.63
CA ALA A 86 7.54 -10.45 11.44
C ALA A 86 7.25 -8.94 11.54
N LEU A 87 6.06 -8.54 11.94
CA LEU A 87 5.70 -7.12 12.09
C LEU A 87 6.52 -6.41 13.18
N LYS A 88 6.80 -7.07 14.30
CA LYS A 88 7.70 -6.53 15.35
C LYS A 88 9.12 -6.34 14.84
N ASN A 89 9.61 -7.25 14.00
CA ASN A 89 10.92 -7.13 13.38
C ASN A 89 10.97 -5.99 12.36
N ILE A 90 9.93 -5.86 11.54
CA ILE A 90 9.82 -4.77 10.56
C ILE A 90 9.82 -3.40 11.25
N ASP A 91 9.13 -3.25 12.37
CA ASP A 91 9.13 -2.00 13.15
C ASP A 91 10.52 -1.56 13.64
N LYS A 92 11.45 -2.51 13.76
CA LYS A 92 12.83 -2.27 14.20
C LYS A 92 13.82 -2.09 13.04
N MET A 93 13.41 -2.41 11.82
CA MET A 93 14.29 -2.28 10.65
C MET A 93 14.73 -0.83 10.44
N PRO A 94 15.98 -0.60 10.00
CA PRO A 94 16.47 0.73 9.69
C PRO A 94 15.73 1.34 8.50
N GLN A 95 15.69 2.67 8.45
CA GLN A 95 15.01 3.43 7.41
C GLN A 95 15.69 4.78 7.12
N SER A 96 17.02 4.86 7.28
CA SER A 96 17.78 6.11 7.18
C SER A 96 18.10 6.53 5.74
N ASN A 97 18.02 5.61 4.80
CA ASN A 97 18.31 5.84 3.39
C ASN A 97 17.33 5.06 2.50
N PHE A 98 17.40 5.34 1.20
CA PHE A 98 16.50 4.74 0.23
C PHE A 98 16.53 3.21 0.24
N ASP A 99 17.71 2.60 0.27
CA ASP A 99 17.82 1.14 0.20
C ASP A 99 17.20 0.47 1.44
N GLU A 100 17.48 0.97 2.63
CA GLU A 100 16.87 0.51 3.88
C GLU A 100 15.34 0.65 3.86
N ILE A 101 14.83 1.77 3.34
CA ILE A 101 13.37 2.01 3.25
C ILE A 101 12.71 1.01 2.31
N VAL A 102 13.33 0.74 1.15
CA VAL A 102 12.78 -0.23 0.19
C VAL A 102 12.87 -1.65 0.74
N GLU A 103 13.95 -2.03 1.42
CA GLU A 103 14.06 -3.31 2.12
C GLU A 103 12.94 -3.49 3.14
N LYS A 104 12.67 -2.48 3.93
CA LYS A 104 11.56 -2.47 4.89
C LYS A 104 10.19 -2.59 4.21
N TYR A 105 10.00 -1.92 3.08
CA TYR A 105 8.81 -2.04 2.25
C TYR A 105 8.62 -3.46 1.69
N VAL A 106 9.69 -4.07 1.20
CA VAL A 106 9.67 -5.47 0.72
C VAL A 106 9.23 -6.43 1.82
N GLU A 107 9.80 -6.30 3.01
CA GLU A 107 9.42 -7.12 4.16
C GLU A 107 7.95 -6.93 4.57
N MET A 108 7.44 -5.71 4.51
CA MET A 108 6.02 -5.44 4.78
C MET A 108 5.11 -6.06 3.71
N ASN A 109 5.53 -6.05 2.45
CA ASN A 109 4.80 -6.74 1.38
C ASN A 109 4.77 -8.26 1.59
N ILE A 110 5.87 -8.85 2.05
CA ILE A 110 5.94 -10.28 2.39
C ILE A 110 5.06 -10.60 3.60
N ALA A 111 5.04 -9.74 4.61
CA ALA A 111 4.19 -9.89 5.78
C ALA A 111 2.70 -9.91 5.40
N HIS A 112 2.27 -9.02 4.51
CA HIS A 112 0.91 -8.96 3.98
C HIS A 112 -0.15 -9.04 5.09
N PRO A 113 -0.19 -8.05 6.01
CA PRO A 113 -0.84 -8.24 7.30
C PRO A 113 -2.36 -8.28 7.27
N PHE A 114 -3.00 -7.70 6.26
CA PHE A 114 -4.46 -7.56 6.21
C PHE A 114 -5.13 -8.59 5.30
N ARG A 115 -6.42 -8.75 5.45
CA ARG A 115 -7.22 -9.66 4.61
C ARG A 115 -7.32 -9.20 3.17
N GLU A 116 -7.40 -7.89 2.94
CA GLU A 116 -7.53 -7.21 1.65
C GLU A 116 -6.90 -5.82 1.74
N GLY A 117 -6.55 -5.21 0.60
CA GLY A 117 -6.08 -3.82 0.55
C GLY A 117 -4.62 -3.59 0.98
N ASN A 118 -3.82 -4.65 1.09
CA ASN A 118 -2.42 -4.56 1.52
C ASN A 118 -1.56 -3.68 0.59
N GLY A 119 -1.57 -3.94 -0.70
CA GLY A 119 -0.73 -3.20 -1.66
C GLY A 119 -1.07 -1.71 -1.70
N ARG A 120 -2.34 -1.37 -1.76
CA ARG A 120 -2.82 0.02 -1.81
C ARG A 120 -2.45 0.81 -0.56
N SER A 121 -2.60 0.24 0.60
CA SER A 121 -2.20 0.89 1.86
C SER A 121 -0.68 0.90 2.07
N THR A 122 0.03 -0.14 1.68
CA THR A 122 1.49 -0.24 1.89
C THR A 122 2.26 0.71 0.96
N ARG A 123 1.78 0.99 -0.25
CA ARG A 123 2.40 2.00 -1.13
C ARG A 123 2.28 3.42 -0.56
N ILE A 124 1.16 3.77 0.06
CA ILE A 124 1.02 5.05 0.78
C ILE A 124 1.99 5.10 1.99
N TRP A 125 2.11 4.00 2.72
CA TRP A 125 3.04 3.89 3.85
C TRP A 125 4.50 4.04 3.40
N LEU A 126 4.90 3.46 2.26
CA LEU A 126 6.23 3.65 1.67
C LEU A 126 6.50 5.13 1.38
N ASP A 127 5.58 5.82 0.70
CA ASP A 127 5.74 7.25 0.39
C ASP A 127 5.80 8.12 1.65
N HIS A 128 5.06 7.77 2.69
CA HIS A 128 5.15 8.44 3.98
C HIS A 128 6.54 8.32 4.61
N ILE A 129 7.17 7.14 4.55
CA ILE A 129 8.53 6.94 5.05
C ILE A 129 9.53 7.73 4.20
N LEU A 130 9.49 7.59 2.88
CA LEU A 130 10.37 8.27 1.95
C LEU A 130 10.30 9.80 2.12
N LYS A 131 9.10 10.35 2.22
CA LYS A 131 8.87 11.79 2.42
C LYS A 131 9.54 12.31 3.70
N ASN A 132 9.35 11.61 4.80
CA ASN A 132 9.86 12.05 6.10
C ASN A 132 11.36 11.82 6.28
N GLU A 133 11.89 10.71 5.76
CA GLU A 133 13.29 10.33 5.98
C GLU A 133 14.25 10.96 4.96
N ILE A 134 13.85 11.04 3.69
CA ILE A 134 14.76 11.49 2.61
C ILE A 134 14.19 12.61 1.72
N GLY A 135 13.01 13.15 2.04
CA GLY A 135 12.41 14.26 1.28
C GLY A 135 12.07 13.89 -0.17
N ARG A 136 11.68 12.66 -0.43
CA ARG A 136 11.29 12.14 -1.74
C ARG A 136 10.01 11.33 -1.62
N VAL A 137 9.29 11.16 -2.74
CA VAL A 137 8.21 10.20 -2.90
C VAL A 137 8.36 9.52 -4.24
N VAL A 138 7.67 8.40 -4.44
CA VAL A 138 7.61 7.72 -5.74
C VAL A 138 6.56 8.41 -6.62
N ASP A 139 6.95 8.81 -7.81
CA ASP A 139 6.00 9.13 -8.87
C ASP A 139 5.54 7.81 -9.53
N TRP A 140 4.48 7.24 -8.98
CA TRP A 140 3.97 5.94 -9.43
C TRP A 140 3.52 5.95 -10.89
N SER A 141 3.23 7.11 -11.46
CA SER A 141 2.89 7.23 -12.89
C SER A 141 4.06 6.85 -13.81
N LYS A 142 5.28 6.85 -13.30
CA LYS A 142 6.50 6.44 -14.01
C LYS A 142 6.90 4.98 -13.77
N VAL A 143 6.12 4.24 -12.98
CA VAL A 143 6.40 2.84 -12.64
C VAL A 143 5.46 1.95 -13.44
N ASP A 144 6.01 1.22 -14.41
CA ASP A 144 5.26 0.29 -15.24
C ASP A 144 4.66 -0.85 -14.41
N LYS A 145 3.43 -1.24 -14.74
CA LYS A 145 2.69 -2.26 -13.99
C LYS A 145 3.37 -3.63 -14.04
N GLU A 146 3.76 -4.08 -15.21
CA GLU A 146 4.34 -5.42 -15.38
C GLU A 146 5.71 -5.49 -14.71
N ASP A 147 6.54 -4.49 -14.92
CA ASP A 147 7.85 -4.37 -14.29
C ASP A 147 7.73 -4.34 -12.75
N TYR A 148 6.78 -3.56 -12.23
CA TYR A 148 6.53 -3.46 -10.78
C TYR A 148 6.10 -4.80 -10.19
N LEU A 149 5.11 -5.46 -10.78
CA LEU A 149 4.60 -6.73 -10.27
C LEU A 149 5.66 -7.82 -10.30
N LEU A 150 6.46 -7.92 -11.38
CA LEU A 150 7.57 -8.86 -11.48
C LEU A 150 8.68 -8.55 -10.47
N ALA A 151 9.06 -7.29 -10.32
CA ALA A 151 10.07 -6.89 -9.35
C ALA A 151 9.65 -7.20 -7.92
N MET A 152 8.39 -6.98 -7.57
CA MET A 152 7.85 -7.33 -6.25
C MET A 152 7.76 -8.84 -6.02
N GLU A 153 7.38 -9.63 -7.04
CA GLU A 153 7.36 -11.09 -6.95
C GLU A 153 8.75 -11.66 -6.66
N ARG A 154 9.78 -11.07 -7.26
CA ARG A 154 11.19 -11.50 -7.09
C ARG A 154 11.87 -10.92 -5.84
N SER A 155 11.32 -9.86 -5.29
CA SER A 155 11.96 -9.08 -4.22
C SER A 155 12.30 -9.86 -2.94
N PRO A 156 11.58 -10.93 -2.53
CA PRO A 156 11.98 -11.71 -1.36
C PRO A 156 13.33 -12.41 -1.50
N ILE A 157 13.74 -12.71 -2.73
CA ILE A 157 15.02 -13.38 -3.03
C ILE A 157 16.05 -12.35 -3.50
N LYS A 158 15.62 -11.39 -4.34
CA LYS A 158 16.49 -10.38 -4.94
C LYS A 158 15.73 -9.06 -5.11
N ASP A 159 16.06 -8.08 -4.31
CA ASP A 159 15.40 -6.79 -4.25
C ASP A 159 16.00 -5.70 -5.17
N VAL A 160 17.03 -6.04 -5.93
CA VAL A 160 17.71 -5.08 -6.82
C VAL A 160 16.78 -4.50 -7.88
N GLU A 161 15.90 -5.33 -8.46
CA GLU A 161 14.97 -4.87 -9.51
C GLU A 161 14.00 -3.82 -8.97
N ILE A 162 13.37 -4.06 -7.81
CA ILE A 162 12.46 -3.10 -7.22
C ILE A 162 13.18 -1.81 -6.76
N LYS A 163 14.39 -1.92 -6.22
CA LYS A 163 15.21 -0.75 -5.85
C LYS A 163 15.52 0.12 -7.06
N VAL A 164 15.98 -0.48 -8.16
CA VAL A 164 16.27 0.25 -9.40
C VAL A 164 15.04 0.93 -9.96
N LEU A 165 13.92 0.20 -10.02
CA LEU A 165 12.66 0.68 -10.56
C LEU A 165 12.12 1.89 -9.77
N LEU A 166 12.05 1.77 -8.45
CA LEU A 166 11.55 2.85 -7.59
C LEU A 166 12.51 4.04 -7.53
N LYS A 167 13.82 3.80 -7.53
CA LYS A 167 14.82 4.88 -7.52
C LYS A 167 14.72 5.76 -8.76
N GLY A 168 14.47 5.16 -9.92
CA GLY A 168 14.26 5.89 -11.19
C GLY A 168 12.98 6.71 -11.22
N ALA A 169 12.03 6.45 -10.33
CA ALA A 169 10.75 7.14 -10.25
C ALA A 169 10.64 8.12 -9.07
N LEU A 170 11.70 8.32 -8.28
CA LEU A 170 11.69 9.28 -7.17
C LEU A 170 11.54 10.70 -7.67
N THR A 171 10.75 11.48 -6.94
CA THR A 171 10.58 12.92 -7.15
C THR A 171 10.71 13.70 -5.84
N ASP A 172 11.12 14.97 -5.92
CA ASP A 172 11.13 15.91 -4.79
C ASP A 172 9.83 16.71 -4.65
N GLU A 173 8.86 16.47 -5.54
CA GLU A 173 7.53 17.08 -5.49
C GLU A 173 6.64 16.44 -4.41
N ILE A 174 7.13 16.41 -3.18
CA ILE A 174 6.52 15.68 -2.04
C ILE A 174 5.17 16.24 -1.58
N ASN A 175 4.83 17.46 -1.97
CA ASN A 175 3.57 18.12 -1.64
C ASN A 175 2.70 18.37 -2.88
N SER A 176 3.03 17.80 -4.02
CA SER A 176 2.25 17.91 -5.25
C SER A 176 0.98 17.06 -5.17
N ARG A 177 -0.17 17.73 -5.19
CA ARG A 177 -1.47 17.07 -5.27
C ARG A 177 -1.59 16.22 -6.55
N GLU A 178 -1.10 16.73 -7.66
CA GLU A 178 -1.14 16.04 -8.96
C GLU A 178 -0.34 14.74 -8.92
N VAL A 179 0.90 14.78 -8.41
CA VAL A 179 1.74 13.58 -8.25
C VAL A 179 1.06 12.56 -7.33
N TYR A 180 0.50 13.01 -6.23
CA TYR A 180 -0.19 12.14 -5.28
C TYR A 180 -1.44 11.48 -5.90
N MET A 181 -2.34 12.25 -6.51
CA MET A 181 -3.59 11.72 -7.09
C MET A 181 -3.33 10.75 -8.24
N LYS A 182 -2.41 11.09 -9.14
CA LYS A 182 -1.96 10.16 -10.19
C LYS A 182 -1.31 8.90 -9.61
N GLY A 183 -0.56 9.06 -8.53
CA GLY A 183 0.05 7.94 -7.81
C GLY A 183 -0.98 6.98 -7.23
N ILE A 184 -2.07 7.47 -6.66
CA ILE A 184 -3.19 6.65 -6.20
C ILE A 184 -3.82 5.89 -7.36
N ASP A 185 -4.09 6.55 -8.48
CA ASP A 185 -4.67 5.89 -9.67
C ASP A 185 -3.77 4.76 -10.18
N HIS A 186 -2.46 4.97 -10.28
CA HIS A 186 -1.51 3.92 -10.66
C HIS A 186 -1.41 2.80 -9.64
N SER A 187 -1.40 3.12 -8.35
CA SER A 187 -1.43 2.13 -7.27
C SER A 187 -2.64 1.19 -7.38
N TYR A 188 -3.80 1.74 -7.68
CA TYR A 188 -5.03 0.97 -7.89
C TYR A 188 -5.00 0.18 -9.21
N TYR A 189 -4.46 0.77 -10.26
CA TYR A 189 -4.27 0.10 -11.55
C TYR A 189 -3.42 -1.17 -11.45
N TYR A 190 -2.38 -1.20 -10.60
CA TYR A 190 -1.59 -2.42 -10.37
C TYR A 190 -2.44 -3.59 -9.87
N GLU A 191 -3.56 -3.32 -9.25
CA GLU A 191 -4.48 -4.32 -8.71
C GLU A 191 -5.76 -4.49 -9.53
N GLY A 192 -5.81 -3.87 -10.72
CA GLY A 192 -6.91 -4.03 -11.67
C GLY A 192 -8.07 -3.05 -11.52
N TYR A 193 -7.94 -2.00 -10.69
CA TYR A 193 -8.96 -0.96 -10.52
C TYR A 193 -8.69 0.20 -11.47
N THR A 194 -9.62 0.45 -12.39
CA THR A 194 -9.46 1.45 -13.47
C THR A 194 -10.70 2.28 -13.76
N THR A 195 -11.71 2.24 -12.89
CA THR A 195 -13.02 2.85 -13.20
C THR A 195 -13.05 4.34 -12.92
N PHE A 196 -12.41 4.79 -11.83
CA PHE A 196 -12.49 6.17 -11.37
C PHE A 196 -11.13 6.85 -11.37
N LYS A 197 -11.13 8.16 -11.57
CA LYS A 197 -9.96 9.01 -11.32
C LYS A 197 -10.07 9.64 -9.95
N THR A 198 -9.00 9.55 -9.17
CA THR A 198 -8.97 10.04 -7.78
C THR A 198 -9.26 11.53 -7.69
N GLU A 199 -8.77 12.31 -8.64
CA GLU A 199 -8.97 13.77 -8.68
C GLU A 199 -10.43 14.22 -8.94
N GLU A 200 -11.29 13.30 -9.42
CA GLU A 200 -12.69 13.56 -9.77
C GLU A 200 -13.66 13.14 -8.63
N LEU A 201 -13.17 12.53 -7.55
CA LEU A 201 -13.94 12.01 -6.43
C LEU A 201 -13.94 12.99 -5.24
#